data_9022270ec3e6cfe835aa290099ab7068
#
_entry.id   9022270ec3e6cfe835aa290099ab7068
#
_cell.length_a   1.000
_cell.length_b   1.000
_cell.length_c   1.000
_cell.angle_alpha   90.00
_cell.angle_beta   90.00
_cell.angle_gamma   90.00
#
_symmetry.space_group_name_H-M   'P 1'
#
loop_
_entity.id
_entity.type
_entity.pdbx_description
1 polymer ?
#
loop_
_entity_poly.entity_id
_entity_poly.type
_entity_poly.pdbx_seq_one_letter_code
_entity_poly.pdbx_strand_id
1 'polypeptide(L)'
;MSSSWGINRTMAQIHALLFVSGTPLEVNEIMDRLHISRGNASMNLRELMEWGLVRRFRRPGDRKDTYVSETDPWQMFGRVVRERKRREIDPTADAIKECVAMIPANDRSEGSQTLRARLEALLEIFDMIDAAYQQVFKMDQNMKDIRTLLKQTL
;
A
#
# COMPACT_ATOMS: atom_id res chain seq x y z
N MET A 1 11.28 11.66 7.82
CA MET A 1 11.01 10.90 6.58
C MET A 1 9.67 10.13 6.60
N SER A 2 9.18 9.63 7.72
CA SER A 2 7.90 8.88 7.77
C SER A 2 6.65 9.73 7.45
N SER A 3 6.62 10.98 7.88
CA SER A 3 5.47 11.89 7.64
C SER A 3 5.31 12.32 6.18
N SER A 4 6.41 12.36 5.43
CA SER A 4 6.39 12.70 3.99
C SER A 4 5.83 11.58 3.11
N TRP A 5 5.65 10.37 3.66
CA TRP A 5 5.23 9.19 2.91
C TRP A 5 3.82 8.72 3.27
N GLY A 6 3.06 9.50 4.04
CA GLY A 6 1.70 9.12 4.49
C GLY A 6 1.66 7.93 5.45
N ILE A 7 2.83 7.43 5.86
CA ILE A 7 2.98 6.40 6.89
C ILE A 7 3.34 7.11 8.18
N ASN A 8 2.55 6.93 9.24
CA ASN A 8 2.88 7.54 10.51
C ASN A 8 4.16 6.91 11.11
N ARG A 9 4.88 7.69 11.92
CA ARG A 9 6.17 7.29 12.49
C ARG A 9 6.07 5.97 13.27
N THR A 10 5.03 5.79 14.07
CA THR A 10 4.86 4.60 14.88
C THR A 10 4.61 3.36 14.03
N MET A 11 3.81 3.47 12.97
CA MET A 11 3.59 2.40 12.02
C MET A 11 4.91 1.94 11.36
N ALA A 12 5.75 2.90 10.93
CA ALA A 12 7.06 2.60 10.37
C ALA A 12 8.01 1.94 11.39
N GLN A 13 8.00 2.38 12.66
CA GLN A 13 8.80 1.79 13.74
C GLN A 13 8.37 0.35 14.06
N ILE A 14 7.07 0.08 14.15
CA ILE A 14 6.55 -1.28 14.38
C ILE A 14 6.94 -2.20 13.22
N HIS A 15 6.75 -1.75 11.98
CA HIS A 15 7.12 -2.54 10.81
C HIS A 15 8.61 -2.85 10.78
N ALA A 16 9.47 -1.84 10.99
CA ALA A 16 10.92 -2.03 11.06
C ALA A 16 11.33 -2.99 12.16
N LEU A 17 10.75 -2.87 13.38
CA LEU A 17 11.01 -3.78 14.48
C LEU A 17 10.67 -5.23 14.12
N LEU A 18 9.49 -5.48 13.58
CA LEU A 18 9.06 -6.82 13.16
C LEU A 18 9.91 -7.38 12.02
N PHE A 19 10.32 -6.54 11.08
CA PHE A 19 11.18 -6.94 9.96
C PHE A 19 12.57 -7.36 10.43
N VAL A 20 13.20 -6.57 11.31
CA VAL A 20 14.58 -6.85 11.80
C VAL A 20 14.60 -7.98 12.83
N SER A 21 13.51 -8.16 13.61
CA SER A 21 13.47 -9.23 14.62
C SER A 21 13.51 -10.63 14.01
N GLY A 22 12.97 -10.78 12.81
CA GLY A 22 12.88 -12.05 12.10
C GLY A 22 12.03 -13.13 12.78
N THR A 23 11.48 -12.83 13.96
CA THR A 23 10.64 -13.72 14.77
C THR A 23 9.32 -13.06 15.12
N PRO A 24 8.22 -13.84 15.29
CA PRO A 24 6.95 -13.29 15.74
C PRO A 24 7.07 -12.63 17.12
N LEU A 25 6.55 -11.42 17.28
CA LEU A 25 6.52 -10.67 18.54
C LEU A 25 5.07 -10.52 19.05
N GLU A 26 4.90 -10.59 20.38
CA GLU A 26 3.65 -10.22 21.03
C GLU A 26 3.47 -8.69 21.07
N VAL A 27 2.22 -8.24 21.21
CA VAL A 27 1.91 -6.81 21.33
C VAL A 27 2.65 -6.16 22.52
N ASN A 28 2.79 -6.88 23.64
CA ASN A 28 3.48 -6.35 24.81
C ASN A 28 4.98 -6.13 24.52
N GLU A 29 5.64 -7.06 23.82
CA GLU A 29 7.04 -6.91 23.44
C GLU A 29 7.26 -5.70 22.50
N ILE A 30 6.32 -5.48 21.56
CA ILE A 30 6.34 -4.32 20.67
C ILE A 30 6.20 -3.03 21.48
N MET A 31 5.25 -3.00 22.43
CA MET A 31 5.02 -1.85 23.31
C MET A 31 6.26 -1.51 24.14
N ASP A 32 6.87 -2.53 24.74
CA ASP A 32 8.02 -2.37 25.60
C ASP A 32 9.26 -1.88 24.84
N ARG A 33 9.52 -2.46 23.66
CA ARG A 33 10.69 -2.09 22.83
C ARG A 33 10.56 -0.71 22.18
N LEU A 34 9.35 -0.28 21.86
CA LEU A 34 9.11 1.02 21.21
C LEU A 34 8.63 2.10 22.15
N HIS A 35 8.40 1.78 23.43
CA HIS A 35 7.84 2.70 24.44
C HIS A 35 6.54 3.36 24.00
N ILE A 36 5.61 2.56 23.45
CA ILE A 36 4.31 3.03 22.96
C ILE A 36 3.15 2.40 23.75
N SER A 37 2.01 3.10 23.77
CA SER A 37 0.81 2.59 24.43
C SER A 37 0.18 1.43 23.65
N ARG A 38 -0.60 0.58 24.34
CA ARG A 38 -1.34 -0.53 23.72
C ARG A 38 -2.30 -0.06 22.63
N GLY A 39 -2.99 1.06 22.83
CA GLY A 39 -3.90 1.63 21.84
C GLY A 39 -3.15 2.01 20.56
N ASN A 40 -2.00 2.68 20.71
CA ASN A 40 -1.15 3.07 19.58
C ASN A 40 -0.60 1.84 18.85
N ALA A 41 -0.07 0.84 19.59
CA ALA A 41 0.40 -0.41 18.99
C ALA A 41 -0.71 -1.14 18.20
N SER A 42 -1.90 -1.31 18.82
CA SER A 42 -3.01 -2.05 18.22
C SER A 42 -3.56 -1.36 16.96
N MET A 43 -3.66 -0.02 16.96
CA MET A 43 -4.12 0.74 15.81
C MET A 43 -3.15 0.60 14.62
N ASN A 44 -1.86 0.78 14.86
CA ASN A 44 -0.85 0.68 13.81
C ASN A 44 -0.64 -0.76 13.31
N LEU A 45 -0.73 -1.77 14.18
CA LEU A 45 -0.70 -3.17 13.77
C LEU A 45 -1.90 -3.53 12.87
N ARG A 46 -3.10 -2.99 13.16
CA ARG A 46 -4.27 -3.18 12.31
C ARG A 46 -4.03 -2.59 10.93
N GLU A 47 -3.54 -1.37 10.86
CA GLU A 47 -3.23 -0.70 9.60
C GLU A 47 -2.15 -1.47 8.80
N LEU A 48 -1.08 -1.92 9.45
CA LEU A 48 -0.07 -2.77 8.81
C LEU A 48 -0.62 -4.10 8.28
N MET A 49 -1.62 -4.67 8.97
CA MET A 49 -2.33 -5.86 8.49
C MET A 49 -3.24 -5.57 7.30
N GLU A 50 -3.93 -4.43 7.30
CA GLU A 50 -4.73 -3.96 6.16
C GLU A 50 -3.86 -3.75 4.91
N TRP A 51 -2.65 -3.23 5.08
CA TRP A 51 -1.67 -3.12 4.00
C TRP A 51 -1.04 -4.47 3.62
N GLY A 52 -1.30 -5.52 4.41
CA GLY A 52 -0.71 -6.84 4.21
C GLY A 52 0.78 -6.93 4.55
N LEU A 53 1.37 -5.91 5.17
CA LEU A 53 2.78 -5.88 5.55
C LEU A 53 3.08 -6.68 6.80
N VAL A 54 2.08 -6.91 7.63
CA VAL A 54 2.15 -7.70 8.86
C VAL A 54 1.04 -8.74 8.86
N ARG A 55 1.32 -9.91 9.40
CA ARG A 55 0.34 -10.97 9.63
C ARG A 55 0.25 -11.27 11.11
N ARG A 56 -0.98 -11.48 11.58
CA ARG A 56 -1.24 -12.00 12.92
C ARG A 56 -1.16 -13.52 12.88
N PHE A 57 -0.46 -14.08 13.82
CA PHE A 57 -0.30 -15.51 13.98
C PHE A 57 -0.59 -15.92 15.42
N ARG A 58 -1.28 -17.03 15.61
CA ARG A 58 -1.51 -17.63 16.93
C ARG A 58 -1.07 -19.08 16.86
N ARG A 59 -0.13 -19.45 17.71
CA ARG A 59 0.29 -20.86 17.82
C ARG A 59 -0.83 -21.69 18.42
N PRO A 60 -1.04 -22.94 17.97
CA PRO A 60 -1.95 -23.85 18.62
C PRO A 60 -1.59 -24.00 20.11
N GLY A 61 -2.57 -23.78 21.00
CA GLY A 61 -2.37 -23.79 22.46
C GLY A 61 -2.01 -22.46 23.10
N ASP A 62 -1.60 -21.45 22.33
CA ASP A 62 -1.31 -20.12 22.86
C ASP A 62 -2.58 -19.27 22.96
N ARG A 63 -2.69 -18.50 24.05
CA ARG A 63 -3.78 -17.52 24.26
C ARG A 63 -3.47 -16.15 23.67
N LYS A 64 -2.24 -15.93 23.24
CA LYS A 64 -1.76 -14.62 22.79
C LYS A 64 -1.53 -14.61 21.29
N ASP A 65 -1.86 -13.48 20.69
CA ASP A 65 -1.56 -13.19 19.29
C ASP A 65 -0.13 -12.70 19.16
N THR A 66 0.58 -13.20 18.16
CA THR A 66 1.89 -12.72 17.74
C THR A 66 1.79 -12.13 16.34
N TYR A 67 2.72 -11.25 16.02
CA TYR A 67 2.78 -10.51 14.77
C TYR A 67 4.11 -10.74 14.08
N VAL A 68 4.05 -10.94 12.77
CA VAL A 68 5.23 -11.17 11.93
C VAL A 68 5.14 -10.29 10.68
N SER A 69 6.27 -9.70 10.31
CA SER A 69 6.38 -8.91 9.07
C SER A 69 6.48 -9.81 7.85
N GLU A 70 6.02 -9.32 6.69
CA GLU A 70 6.47 -9.79 5.40
C GLU A 70 7.99 -9.58 5.30
N THR A 71 8.71 -10.56 4.80
CA THR A 71 10.18 -10.55 4.71
C THR A 71 10.70 -10.40 3.28
N ASP A 72 9.85 -10.59 2.27
CA ASP A 72 10.22 -10.37 0.87
C ASP A 72 10.11 -8.87 0.53
N PRO A 73 11.22 -8.17 0.23
CA PRO A 73 11.19 -6.74 -0.07
C PRO A 73 10.34 -6.38 -1.30
N TRP A 74 10.24 -7.26 -2.29
CA TRP A 74 9.41 -7.05 -3.48
C TRP A 74 7.93 -7.12 -3.16
N GLN A 75 7.53 -8.08 -2.29
CA GLN A 75 6.17 -8.17 -1.78
C GLN A 75 5.80 -6.92 -0.98
N MET A 76 6.70 -6.48 -0.10
CA MET A 76 6.52 -5.27 0.69
C MET A 76 6.33 -4.04 -0.21
N PHE A 77 7.23 -3.86 -1.17
CA PHE A 77 7.16 -2.75 -2.13
C PHE A 77 5.85 -2.78 -2.91
N GLY A 78 5.48 -3.93 -3.49
CA GLY A 78 4.26 -4.07 -4.26
C GLY A 78 2.99 -3.77 -3.44
N ARG A 79 2.96 -4.17 -2.15
CA ARG A 79 1.83 -3.89 -1.25
C ARG A 79 1.73 -2.40 -0.90
N VAL A 80 2.86 -1.76 -0.59
CA VAL A 80 2.91 -0.32 -0.32
C VAL A 80 2.45 0.48 -1.53
N VAL A 81 2.97 0.15 -2.70
CA VAL A 81 2.63 0.80 -3.98
C VAL A 81 1.13 0.65 -4.29
N ARG A 82 0.57 -0.55 -4.11
CA ARG A 82 -0.86 -0.81 -4.31
C ARG A 82 -1.74 0.01 -3.36
N GLU A 83 -1.37 0.04 -2.08
CA GLU A 83 -2.14 0.75 -1.09
C GLU A 83 -2.13 2.27 -1.31
N ARG A 84 -0.99 2.82 -1.76
CA ARG A 84 -0.89 4.22 -2.17
C ARG A 84 -1.75 4.53 -3.38
N LYS A 85 -1.70 3.67 -4.40
CA LYS A 85 -2.57 3.83 -5.57
C LYS A 85 -4.03 3.90 -5.13
N ARG A 86 -4.49 2.95 -4.33
CA ARG A 86 -5.87 2.86 -3.84
C ARG A 86 -6.30 4.08 -3.02
N ARG A 87 -5.40 4.65 -2.20
CA ARG A 87 -5.75 5.75 -1.28
C ARG A 87 -5.57 7.14 -1.87
N GLU A 88 -4.63 7.32 -2.78
CA GLU A 88 -4.20 8.64 -3.25
C GLU A 88 -4.52 8.85 -4.75
N ILE A 89 -4.23 7.85 -5.58
CA ILE A 89 -4.31 7.97 -7.03
C ILE A 89 -5.74 7.72 -7.52
N ASP A 90 -6.32 6.56 -7.18
CA ASP A 90 -7.64 6.16 -7.70
C ASP A 90 -8.74 7.17 -7.32
N PRO A 91 -8.87 7.65 -6.06
CA PRO A 91 -9.90 8.62 -5.70
C PRO A 91 -9.75 9.96 -6.44
N THR A 92 -8.51 10.37 -6.71
CA THR A 92 -8.25 11.61 -7.45
C THR A 92 -8.66 11.47 -8.91
N ALA A 93 -8.31 10.37 -9.55
CA ALA A 93 -8.73 10.07 -10.92
C ALA A 93 -10.26 9.99 -11.04
N ASP A 94 -10.91 9.33 -10.08
CA ASP A 94 -12.38 9.20 -10.07
C ASP A 94 -13.07 10.56 -9.88
N ALA A 95 -12.56 11.42 -8.99
CA ALA A 95 -13.09 12.78 -8.83
C ALA A 95 -12.96 13.60 -10.13
N ILE A 96 -11.85 13.46 -10.87
CA ILE A 96 -11.68 14.14 -12.16
C ILE A 96 -12.68 13.60 -13.20
N LYS A 97 -12.90 12.26 -13.27
CA LYS A 97 -13.91 11.66 -14.14
C LYS A 97 -15.32 12.19 -13.85
N GLU A 98 -15.66 12.31 -12.57
CA GLU A 98 -16.93 12.90 -12.16
C GLU A 98 -17.06 14.37 -12.63
N CYS A 99 -15.99 15.17 -12.49
CA CYS A 99 -15.97 16.54 -12.99
C CYS A 99 -16.18 16.59 -14.51
N VAL A 100 -15.56 15.72 -15.28
CA VAL A 100 -15.78 15.63 -16.74
C VAL A 100 -17.23 15.26 -17.05
N ALA A 101 -17.80 14.32 -16.32
CA ALA A 101 -19.19 13.89 -16.50
C ALA A 101 -20.23 14.98 -16.18
N MET A 102 -19.89 15.93 -15.29
CA MET A 102 -20.75 17.08 -14.97
C MET A 102 -20.81 18.13 -16.09
N ILE A 103 -19.87 18.14 -17.01
CA ILE A 103 -19.87 19.06 -18.16
C ILE A 103 -20.88 18.55 -19.18
N PRO A 104 -21.95 19.30 -19.53
CA PRO A 104 -22.95 18.84 -20.48
C PRO A 104 -22.33 18.51 -21.84
N ALA A 105 -22.68 17.36 -22.40
CA ALA A 105 -22.11 16.90 -23.67
C ALA A 105 -22.42 17.84 -24.87
N ASN A 106 -23.50 18.59 -24.77
CA ASN A 106 -23.95 19.55 -25.77
C ASN A 106 -23.47 21.00 -25.53
N ASP A 107 -22.77 21.26 -24.43
CA ASP A 107 -22.20 22.58 -24.15
C ASP A 107 -20.95 22.79 -25.00
N ARG A 108 -21.11 23.66 -26.02
CA ARG A 108 -20.05 24.04 -26.94
C ARG A 108 -19.41 25.38 -26.62
N SER A 109 -19.67 25.95 -25.44
CA SER A 109 -18.99 27.16 -25.01
C SER A 109 -17.47 26.94 -24.94
N GLU A 110 -16.71 27.95 -25.29
CA GLU A 110 -15.22 27.89 -25.26
C GLU A 110 -14.70 27.53 -23.88
N GLY A 111 -15.35 28.04 -22.82
CA GLY A 111 -15.00 27.71 -21.44
C GLY A 111 -15.15 26.22 -21.11
N SER A 112 -16.30 25.63 -21.48
CA SER A 112 -16.58 24.21 -21.23
C SER A 112 -15.67 23.29 -22.04
N GLN A 113 -15.38 23.64 -23.29
CA GLN A 113 -14.45 22.89 -24.12
C GLN A 113 -13.04 22.94 -23.56
N THR A 114 -12.56 24.11 -23.16
CA THR A 114 -11.24 24.28 -22.53
C THR A 114 -11.14 23.51 -21.21
N LEU A 115 -12.18 23.58 -20.35
CA LEU A 115 -12.21 22.86 -19.09
C LEU A 115 -12.15 21.34 -19.33
N ARG A 116 -13.01 20.82 -20.24
CA ARG A 116 -13.02 19.42 -20.60
C ARG A 116 -11.64 18.94 -21.08
N ALA A 117 -11.03 19.65 -22.03
CA ALA A 117 -9.73 19.30 -22.57
C ALA A 117 -8.63 19.24 -21.48
N ARG A 118 -8.66 20.16 -20.51
CA ARG A 118 -7.71 20.16 -19.38
C ARG A 118 -7.92 18.99 -18.44
N LEU A 119 -9.17 18.66 -18.12
CA LEU A 119 -9.47 17.51 -17.25
C LEU A 119 -9.14 16.18 -17.93
N GLU A 120 -9.42 16.04 -19.22
CA GLU A 120 -9.07 14.85 -20.01
C GLU A 120 -7.55 14.69 -20.09
N ALA A 121 -6.79 15.77 -20.32
CA ALA A 121 -5.32 15.71 -20.27
C ALA A 121 -4.76 15.31 -18.90
N LEU A 122 -5.42 15.67 -17.79
CA LEU A 122 -5.07 15.15 -16.47
C LEU A 122 -5.35 13.65 -16.35
N LEU A 123 -6.49 13.17 -16.86
CA LEU A 123 -6.83 11.75 -16.84
C LEU A 123 -5.82 10.92 -17.64
N GLU A 124 -5.31 11.42 -18.76
CA GLU A 124 -4.25 10.74 -19.51
C GLU A 124 -3.00 10.46 -18.65
N ILE A 125 -2.64 11.41 -17.76
CA ILE A 125 -1.53 11.21 -16.81
C ILE A 125 -1.85 10.08 -15.83
N PHE A 126 -3.08 10.03 -15.29
CA PHE A 126 -3.49 8.96 -14.39
C PHE A 126 -3.54 7.59 -15.10
N ASP A 127 -3.96 7.54 -16.35
CA ASP A 127 -3.94 6.31 -17.16
C ASP A 127 -2.50 5.84 -17.41
N MET A 128 -1.55 6.74 -17.68
CA MET A 128 -0.13 6.43 -17.78
C MET A 128 0.43 5.88 -16.47
N ILE A 129 0.06 6.50 -15.33
CA ILE A 129 0.45 6.02 -14.01
C ILE A 129 -0.11 4.61 -13.79
N ASP A 130 -1.38 4.37 -14.11
CA ASP A 130 -1.99 3.05 -13.97
C ASP A 130 -1.28 1.99 -14.81
N ALA A 131 -0.98 2.30 -16.07
CA ALA A 131 -0.22 1.42 -16.95
C ALA A 131 1.17 1.07 -16.38
N ALA A 132 1.87 2.06 -15.80
CA ALA A 132 3.16 1.84 -15.14
C ALA A 132 3.03 0.93 -13.90
N TYR A 133 2.00 1.12 -13.08
CA TYR A 133 1.70 0.23 -11.95
C TYR A 133 1.45 -1.21 -12.40
N GLN A 134 0.63 -1.40 -13.44
CA GLN A 134 0.34 -2.73 -13.98
C GLN A 134 1.62 -3.42 -14.48
N GLN A 135 2.53 -2.67 -15.09
CA GLN A 135 3.80 -3.21 -15.56
C GLN A 135 4.69 -3.69 -14.40
N VAL A 136 4.80 -2.89 -13.34
CA VAL A 136 5.56 -3.26 -12.13
C VAL A 136 5.00 -4.54 -11.51
N PHE A 137 3.67 -4.69 -11.41
CA PHE A 137 3.06 -5.90 -10.85
C PHE A 137 3.25 -7.14 -11.73
N LYS A 138 3.22 -7.01 -13.05
CA LYS A 138 3.53 -8.10 -13.98
C LYS A 138 4.98 -8.56 -13.84
N MET A 139 5.92 -7.63 -13.67
CA MET A 139 7.33 -7.96 -13.44
C MET A 139 7.52 -8.72 -12.14
N ASP A 140 6.82 -8.36 -11.04
CA ASP A 140 6.91 -9.08 -9.77
C ASP A 140 6.41 -10.53 -9.88
N GLN A 141 5.33 -10.78 -10.61
CA GLN A 141 4.85 -12.13 -10.87
C GLN A 141 5.87 -12.94 -11.66
N ASN A 142 6.39 -12.41 -12.75
CA ASN A 142 7.41 -13.08 -13.57
C ASN A 142 8.69 -13.39 -12.77
N MET A 143 9.13 -12.47 -11.89
CA MET A 143 10.29 -12.70 -11.03
C MET A 143 10.06 -13.79 -9.99
N LYS A 144 8.84 -13.94 -9.46
CA LYS A 144 8.47 -15.05 -8.56
C LYS A 144 8.52 -16.38 -9.27
N ASP A 145 7.99 -16.44 -10.48
CA ASP A 145 7.98 -17.65 -11.28
C ASP A 145 9.42 -18.10 -11.61
N ILE A 146 10.29 -17.18 -12.02
CA ILE A 146 11.71 -17.44 -12.26
C ILE A 146 12.42 -17.93 -10.98
N ARG A 147 12.21 -17.25 -9.83
CA ARG A 147 12.81 -17.69 -8.55
C ARG A 147 12.33 -19.06 -8.11
N THR A 148 11.06 -19.39 -8.34
CA THR A 148 10.49 -20.69 -8.01
C THR A 148 11.09 -21.78 -8.89
N LEU A 149 11.22 -21.55 -10.18
CA LEU A 149 11.88 -22.46 -11.12
C LEU A 149 13.35 -22.71 -10.73
N LEU A 150 14.10 -21.68 -10.41
CA LEU A 150 15.51 -21.81 -10.01
C LEU A 150 15.67 -22.61 -8.70
N LYS A 151 14.74 -22.50 -7.75
CA LYS A 151 14.76 -23.29 -6.50
C LYS A 151 14.38 -24.75 -6.68
N GLN A 152 13.70 -25.11 -7.76
CA GLN A 152 13.35 -26.51 -8.09
C GLN A 152 14.45 -27.20 -8.89
N THR A 153 15.41 -26.45 -9.42
CA THR A 153 16.49 -26.96 -10.29
C THR A 153 17.84 -27.09 -9.55
N LEU A 154 17.92 -26.62 -8.31
CA LEU A 154 19.06 -26.75 -7.39
C LEU A 154 18.72 -27.70 -6.24
#